data_46355ea3275c1a5795b89318cd984a31
#
_entry.id   46355ea3275c1a5795b89318cd984a31
#
_cell.length_a   1.000
_cell.length_b   1.000
_cell.length_c   1.000
_cell.angle_alpha   90.00
_cell.angle_beta   90.00
_cell.angle_gamma   90.00
#
_symmetry.space_group_name_H-M   'P 1'
#
loop_
_entity.id
_entity.type
_entity.pdbx_description
1 polymer ?
#
loop_
_entity_poly.entity_id
_entity_poly.type
_entity_poly.pdbx_seq_one_letter_code
_entity_poly.pdbx_strand_id
1 'polypeptide(L)'
;MNVNEVLLANFTSSNETRAFYKEFSPILGLTEQYRAARLAIGRSLSEVSAPGPAPDSRGSALKGHLLFGSDEREHLPWIGLLCEHALQNQMTVSLQSMQTCSRDHWHRGCTLLREDWLAAGEDFDAFVQAIARKAALPEEAFAGGTTSRGNVPRAEFLTAQPIVLQLGKRVDSGVLASWQINGRGYSPNIAIMGQAGSGKTFAMLGFLQQVRLQAAVPILLIDAAKDELADKAELTSLGLEVRKVPNQPMPLDIFYNCHLHTDTARDAAVAFAESLDRALTEGGLTANQKPRVVEALRPLLMRKQAVTLADVQATIIAHYETEGIKEDRVLAILKTINFYTLTQPILGPEEFFSKSWLLTFGGASEDTRRLTVFLLFDALDRYLKSLPEAPMDADGNRAIRLLLAIDEARPLLAARHAGLSNLVRTHRSKGLAVMLASQSPDDYDGQTDDFMQQIGLPVCFRTNSTASAVLNNMFKSKRGVNFSALEPGQCLTVVDNATALLKTY
;
A
#
# COMPACT_ATOMS: atom_id res chain seq x y z
N MET A 1 -28.02 -21.56 -19.78
CA MET A 1 -26.76 -21.87 -19.05
C MET A 1 -26.66 -20.98 -17.82
N ASN A 2 -26.40 -21.53 -16.67
CA ASN A 2 -26.10 -20.78 -15.44
C ASN A 2 -24.75 -21.22 -14.87
N VAL A 3 -24.22 -20.47 -13.93
CA VAL A 3 -22.88 -20.71 -13.37
C VAL A 3 -22.75 -22.09 -12.72
N ASN A 4 -23.78 -22.55 -12.00
CA ASN A 4 -23.78 -23.86 -11.36
C ASN A 4 -23.72 -25.01 -12.38
N GLU A 5 -24.40 -24.89 -13.52
CA GLU A 5 -24.28 -25.87 -14.60
C GLU A 5 -22.85 -25.98 -15.13
N VAL A 6 -22.16 -24.85 -15.27
CA VAL A 6 -20.75 -24.80 -15.69
C VAL A 6 -19.84 -25.47 -14.67
N LEU A 7 -20.02 -25.14 -13.37
CA LEU A 7 -19.17 -25.67 -12.30
C LEU A 7 -19.33 -27.21 -12.12
N LEU A 8 -20.49 -27.74 -12.38
CA LEU A 8 -20.77 -29.19 -12.28
C LEU A 8 -20.42 -29.98 -13.56
N ALA A 9 -20.27 -29.31 -14.69
CA ALA A 9 -19.96 -29.95 -15.98
C ALA A 9 -18.53 -30.50 -16.02
N ASN A 10 -18.32 -31.46 -16.94
CA ASN A 10 -16.98 -31.96 -17.25
C ASN A 10 -16.40 -31.20 -18.44
N PHE A 11 -15.17 -30.75 -18.31
CA PHE A 11 -14.36 -30.13 -19.35
C PHE A 11 -13.27 -31.11 -19.75
N THR A 12 -13.22 -31.52 -21.01
CA THR A 12 -12.28 -32.51 -21.51
C THR A 12 -11.21 -31.88 -22.38
N SER A 13 -9.98 -32.34 -22.25
CA SER A 13 -8.86 -31.92 -23.08
C SER A 13 -8.62 -32.89 -24.26
N SER A 14 -7.68 -32.56 -25.15
CA SER A 14 -7.15 -33.46 -26.16
C SER A 14 -6.10 -34.41 -25.57
N ASN A 15 -5.81 -35.49 -26.31
CA ASN A 15 -4.73 -36.42 -25.95
C ASN A 15 -3.35 -35.74 -25.90
N GLU A 16 -3.07 -34.79 -26.79
CA GLU A 16 -1.84 -34.02 -26.82
C GLU A 16 -1.68 -33.16 -25.56
N THR A 17 -2.77 -32.52 -25.10
CA THR A 17 -2.83 -31.78 -23.85
C THR A 17 -2.50 -32.67 -22.65
N ARG A 18 -3.00 -33.91 -22.64
CA ARG A 18 -2.66 -34.88 -21.58
C ARG A 18 -1.18 -35.28 -21.61
N ALA A 19 -0.59 -35.43 -22.79
CA ALA A 19 0.82 -35.72 -22.95
C ALA A 19 1.66 -34.52 -22.44
N PHE A 20 1.31 -33.30 -22.84
CA PHE A 20 1.92 -32.06 -22.36
C PHE A 20 1.95 -31.99 -20.82
N TYR A 21 0.82 -32.26 -20.16
CA TYR A 21 0.75 -32.22 -18.71
C TYR A 21 1.77 -33.18 -18.06
N LYS A 22 1.91 -34.40 -18.57
CA LYS A 22 2.88 -35.39 -18.04
C LYS A 22 4.33 -34.94 -18.19
N GLU A 23 4.66 -34.27 -19.28
CA GLU A 23 5.99 -33.79 -19.62
C GLU A 23 6.34 -32.51 -18.84
N PHE A 24 5.42 -31.52 -18.84
CA PHE A 24 5.70 -30.18 -18.34
C PHE A 24 5.41 -29.95 -16.85
N SER A 25 4.49 -30.73 -16.25
CA SER A 25 4.18 -30.54 -14.82
C SER A 25 5.37 -30.69 -13.89
N PRO A 26 6.28 -31.67 -14.07
CA PRO A 26 7.49 -31.77 -13.26
C PRO A 26 8.43 -30.59 -13.44
N ILE A 27 8.56 -30.10 -14.68
CA ILE A 27 9.44 -28.98 -15.05
C ILE A 27 8.97 -27.68 -14.41
N LEU A 28 7.64 -27.44 -14.45
CA LEU A 28 7.02 -26.21 -13.91
C LEU A 28 6.67 -26.29 -12.42
N GLY A 29 6.96 -27.43 -11.76
CA GLY A 29 6.59 -27.64 -10.36
C GLY A 29 5.07 -27.65 -10.10
N LEU A 30 4.26 -27.94 -11.14
CA LEU A 30 2.80 -27.95 -11.04
C LEU A 30 2.32 -29.34 -10.61
N THR A 31 1.93 -29.48 -9.36
CA THR A 31 1.46 -30.77 -8.81
C THR A 31 0.01 -31.09 -9.22
N GLU A 32 -0.79 -30.09 -9.54
CA GLU A 32 -2.21 -30.21 -9.81
C GLU A 32 -2.53 -29.93 -11.28
N GLN A 33 -3.23 -30.85 -11.92
CA GLN A 33 -3.56 -30.77 -13.35
C GLN A 33 -4.35 -29.49 -13.73
N TYR A 34 -5.24 -29.04 -12.85
CA TYR A 34 -6.03 -27.82 -13.11
C TYR A 34 -5.17 -26.55 -13.18
N ARG A 35 -4.04 -26.50 -12.47
CA ARG A 35 -3.11 -25.36 -12.54
C ARG A 35 -2.46 -25.26 -13.91
N ALA A 36 -1.99 -26.38 -14.44
CA ALA A 36 -1.47 -26.42 -15.79
C ALA A 36 -2.52 -26.10 -16.85
N ALA A 37 -3.77 -26.56 -16.64
CA ALA A 37 -4.89 -26.23 -17.51
C ALA A 37 -5.20 -24.73 -17.54
N ARG A 38 -5.27 -24.10 -16.37
CA ARG A 38 -5.50 -22.63 -16.27
C ARG A 38 -4.37 -21.84 -16.93
N LEU A 39 -3.11 -22.22 -16.71
CA LEU A 39 -1.96 -21.58 -17.35
C LEU A 39 -2.04 -21.67 -18.87
N ALA A 40 -2.36 -22.86 -19.42
CA ALA A 40 -2.51 -23.07 -20.85
C ALA A 40 -3.68 -22.26 -21.44
N ILE A 41 -4.86 -22.33 -20.82
CA ILE A 41 -6.04 -21.56 -21.27
C ILE A 41 -5.74 -20.06 -21.23
N GLY A 42 -5.15 -19.55 -20.13
CA GLY A 42 -4.77 -18.17 -20.00
C GLY A 42 -3.76 -17.71 -21.04
N ARG A 43 -2.73 -18.54 -21.32
CA ARG A 43 -1.76 -18.27 -22.38
C ARG A 43 -2.41 -18.21 -23.77
N SER A 44 -3.37 -19.07 -24.02
CA SER A 44 -4.13 -19.04 -25.28
C SER A 44 -5.06 -17.83 -25.40
N LEU A 45 -5.68 -17.40 -24.30
CA LEU A 45 -6.54 -16.21 -24.27
C LEU A 45 -5.77 -14.90 -24.45
N SER A 46 -4.45 -14.89 -24.25
CA SER A 46 -3.61 -13.72 -24.53
C SER A 46 -3.34 -13.49 -26.03
N GLU A 47 -3.70 -14.44 -26.89
CA GLU A 47 -3.62 -14.27 -28.33
C GLU A 47 -4.92 -13.65 -28.89
N VAL A 48 -4.78 -12.72 -29.81
CA VAL A 48 -5.93 -11.99 -30.41
C VAL A 48 -6.80 -12.90 -31.28
N SER A 49 -6.21 -13.91 -31.92
CA SER A 49 -6.94 -14.83 -32.81
C SER A 49 -7.67 -15.92 -32.05
N ALA A 50 -8.80 -16.37 -32.58
CA ALA A 50 -9.48 -17.58 -32.06
C ALA A 50 -8.59 -18.83 -32.23
N PRO A 51 -8.62 -19.77 -31.24
CA PRO A 51 -7.95 -21.06 -31.43
C PRO A 51 -8.64 -21.90 -32.53
N GLY A 52 -7.82 -22.65 -33.25
CA GLY A 52 -8.37 -23.72 -34.10
C GLY A 52 -8.98 -24.84 -33.24
N PRO A 53 -9.85 -25.69 -33.85
CA PRO A 53 -10.46 -26.79 -33.12
C PRO A 53 -9.40 -27.80 -32.65
N ALA A 54 -9.52 -28.25 -31.40
CA ALA A 54 -8.69 -29.34 -30.88
C ALA A 54 -8.93 -30.64 -31.64
N PRO A 55 -7.89 -31.47 -31.87
CA PRO A 55 -7.99 -32.66 -32.72
C PRO A 55 -8.92 -33.77 -32.15
N ASP A 56 -9.08 -33.80 -30.85
CA ASP A 56 -9.92 -34.78 -30.14
C ASP A 56 -10.37 -34.29 -28.77
N SER A 57 -11.18 -35.06 -28.07
CA SER A 57 -11.66 -34.84 -26.69
C SER A 57 -11.35 -36.02 -25.76
N ARG A 58 -10.28 -36.78 -26.06
CA ARG A 58 -9.92 -38.03 -25.38
C ARG A 58 -8.87 -37.90 -24.29
N GLY A 59 -8.53 -36.68 -23.94
CA GLY A 59 -7.54 -36.40 -22.90
C GLY A 59 -8.10 -36.51 -21.49
N SER A 60 -7.64 -35.64 -20.61
CA SER A 60 -8.11 -35.59 -19.22
C SER A 60 -9.44 -34.85 -19.10
N ALA A 61 -10.25 -35.25 -18.13
CA ALA A 61 -11.51 -34.58 -17.79
C ALA A 61 -11.38 -33.91 -16.40
N LEU A 62 -11.76 -32.64 -16.31
CA LEU A 62 -11.82 -31.88 -15.07
C LEU A 62 -13.24 -31.34 -14.85
N LYS A 63 -13.73 -31.37 -13.62
CA LYS A 63 -14.96 -30.68 -13.25
C LYS A 63 -14.76 -29.17 -13.33
N GLY A 64 -15.81 -28.42 -13.71
CA GLY A 64 -15.77 -26.98 -13.85
C GLY A 64 -15.28 -26.27 -12.56
N HIS A 65 -15.73 -26.70 -11.38
CA HIS A 65 -15.26 -26.15 -10.12
C HIS A 65 -13.78 -26.42 -9.85
N LEU A 66 -13.19 -27.49 -10.38
CA LEU A 66 -11.75 -27.72 -10.32
C LEU A 66 -11.01 -26.87 -11.36
N LEU A 67 -11.53 -26.81 -12.60
CA LEU A 67 -10.90 -26.07 -13.68
C LEU A 67 -10.94 -24.56 -13.47
N PHE A 68 -12.05 -23.98 -13.05
CA PHE A 68 -12.26 -22.55 -12.94
C PHE A 68 -12.17 -22.02 -11.50
N GLY A 69 -12.27 -22.90 -10.50
CA GLY A 69 -12.30 -22.54 -9.07
C GLY A 69 -13.66 -22.77 -8.45
N SER A 70 -13.68 -22.92 -7.13
CA SER A 70 -14.89 -23.12 -6.33
C SER A 70 -15.46 -21.83 -5.74
N ASP A 71 -14.67 -20.75 -5.70
CA ASP A 71 -15.05 -19.43 -5.22
C ASP A 71 -15.51 -18.53 -6.39
N GLU A 72 -16.50 -17.67 -6.15
CA GLU A 72 -17.02 -16.73 -7.16
C GLU A 72 -15.94 -15.82 -7.74
N ARG A 73 -14.97 -15.40 -6.94
CA ARG A 73 -13.86 -14.55 -7.36
C ARG A 73 -12.89 -15.28 -8.29
N GLU A 74 -12.82 -16.61 -8.22
CA GLU A 74 -12.00 -17.41 -9.12
C GLU A 74 -12.73 -17.75 -10.41
N HIS A 75 -13.94 -18.32 -10.33
CA HIS A 75 -14.60 -18.87 -11.51
C HIS A 75 -15.31 -17.83 -12.39
N LEU A 76 -15.85 -16.75 -11.83
CA LEU A 76 -16.53 -15.72 -12.64
C LEU A 76 -15.60 -15.05 -13.67
N PRO A 77 -14.35 -14.66 -13.34
CA PRO A 77 -13.42 -14.14 -14.34
C PRO A 77 -13.15 -15.13 -15.49
N TRP A 78 -12.93 -16.42 -15.19
CA TRP A 78 -12.67 -17.43 -16.21
C TRP A 78 -13.87 -17.67 -17.11
N ILE A 79 -15.07 -17.80 -16.53
CA ILE A 79 -16.32 -17.98 -17.25
C ILE A 79 -16.59 -16.74 -18.12
N GLY A 80 -16.40 -15.54 -17.56
CA GLY A 80 -16.58 -14.28 -18.28
C GLY A 80 -15.67 -14.15 -19.50
N LEU A 81 -14.37 -14.41 -19.35
CA LEU A 81 -13.40 -14.36 -20.45
C LEU A 81 -13.73 -15.35 -21.58
N LEU A 82 -14.12 -16.58 -21.23
CA LEU A 82 -14.49 -17.58 -22.22
C LEU A 82 -15.82 -17.25 -22.92
N CYS A 83 -16.79 -16.67 -22.19
CA CYS A 83 -18.03 -16.18 -22.79
C CYS A 83 -17.77 -15.01 -23.73
N GLU A 84 -16.96 -14.05 -23.32
CA GLU A 84 -16.60 -12.89 -24.14
C GLU A 84 -15.90 -13.34 -25.43
N HIS A 85 -14.92 -14.25 -25.30
CA HIS A 85 -14.21 -14.78 -26.46
C HIS A 85 -15.15 -15.55 -27.40
N ALA A 86 -16.11 -16.31 -26.85
CA ALA A 86 -17.12 -17.00 -27.67
C ALA A 86 -17.99 -15.98 -28.43
N LEU A 87 -18.45 -14.91 -27.79
CA LEU A 87 -19.26 -13.85 -28.41
C LEU A 87 -18.47 -13.09 -29.49
N GLN A 88 -17.22 -12.75 -29.25
CA GLN A 88 -16.35 -12.08 -30.23
C GLN A 88 -16.18 -12.95 -31.52
N ASN A 89 -16.20 -14.27 -31.36
CA ASN A 89 -16.11 -15.22 -32.46
C ASN A 89 -17.48 -15.67 -32.98
N GLN A 90 -18.56 -14.92 -32.73
CA GLN A 90 -19.92 -15.16 -33.21
C GLN A 90 -20.51 -16.52 -32.78
N MET A 91 -20.01 -17.08 -31.68
CA MET A 91 -20.56 -18.34 -31.12
C MET A 91 -21.71 -18.04 -30.15
N THR A 92 -22.74 -18.90 -30.18
CA THR A 92 -23.80 -18.80 -29.15
C THR A 92 -23.30 -19.29 -27.81
N VAL A 93 -23.51 -18.49 -26.75
CA VAL A 93 -23.09 -18.86 -25.39
C VAL A 93 -24.00 -19.96 -24.84
N SER A 94 -23.46 -21.16 -24.75
CA SER A 94 -24.11 -22.37 -24.23
C SER A 94 -23.07 -23.20 -23.46
N LEU A 95 -23.52 -24.17 -22.66
CA LEU A 95 -22.59 -25.09 -21.98
C LEU A 95 -21.72 -25.86 -22.99
N GLN A 96 -22.28 -26.26 -24.08
CA GLN A 96 -21.57 -27.01 -25.14
C GLN A 96 -20.50 -26.13 -25.83
N SER A 97 -20.81 -24.86 -26.15
CA SER A 97 -19.84 -23.94 -26.73
C SER A 97 -18.74 -23.61 -25.74
N MET A 98 -19.05 -23.45 -24.45
CA MET A 98 -18.05 -23.25 -23.39
C MET A 98 -17.10 -24.45 -23.26
N GLN A 99 -17.61 -25.67 -23.31
CA GLN A 99 -16.79 -26.89 -23.27
C GLN A 99 -15.87 -26.99 -24.49
N THR A 100 -16.37 -26.66 -25.66
CA THR A 100 -15.57 -26.64 -26.90
C THR A 100 -14.53 -25.56 -26.88
N CYS A 101 -14.92 -24.32 -26.56
CA CYS A 101 -14.02 -23.18 -26.46
C CYS A 101 -12.90 -23.44 -25.43
N SER A 102 -13.23 -23.95 -24.24
CA SER A 102 -12.22 -24.30 -23.22
C SER A 102 -11.23 -25.35 -23.71
N ARG A 103 -11.70 -26.38 -24.45
CA ARG A 103 -10.84 -27.42 -25.00
C ARG A 103 -9.89 -26.87 -26.05
N ASP A 104 -10.38 -26.04 -26.95
CA ASP A 104 -9.60 -25.46 -28.03
C ASP A 104 -8.52 -24.49 -27.49
N HIS A 105 -8.88 -23.65 -26.52
CA HIS A 105 -7.90 -22.83 -25.81
C HIS A 105 -6.90 -23.66 -25.02
N TRP A 106 -7.33 -24.72 -24.34
CA TRP A 106 -6.43 -25.59 -23.59
C TRP A 106 -5.41 -26.26 -24.51
N HIS A 107 -5.86 -26.77 -25.65
CA HIS A 107 -5.00 -27.40 -26.65
C HIS A 107 -3.97 -26.41 -27.21
N ARG A 108 -4.41 -25.25 -27.74
CA ARG A 108 -3.51 -24.23 -28.27
C ARG A 108 -2.57 -23.71 -27.21
N GLY A 109 -3.03 -23.50 -25.98
CA GLY A 109 -2.23 -23.00 -24.90
C GLY A 109 -1.06 -23.91 -24.53
N CYS A 110 -1.26 -25.23 -24.57
CA CYS A 110 -0.19 -26.20 -24.37
C CYS A 110 0.89 -26.10 -25.45
N THR A 111 0.49 -25.92 -26.73
CA THR A 111 1.43 -25.71 -27.84
C THR A 111 2.22 -24.42 -27.63
N LEU A 112 1.56 -23.31 -27.34
CA LEU A 112 2.21 -22.02 -27.09
C LEU A 112 3.15 -22.05 -25.87
N LEU A 113 2.79 -22.71 -24.79
CA LEU A 113 3.67 -22.88 -23.63
C LEU A 113 4.93 -23.68 -23.95
N ARG A 114 4.82 -24.71 -24.81
CA ARG A 114 5.99 -25.47 -25.26
C ARG A 114 6.91 -24.60 -26.12
N GLU A 115 6.35 -23.82 -27.05
CA GLU A 115 7.10 -22.87 -27.86
C GLU A 115 7.80 -21.81 -27.00
N ASP A 116 7.08 -21.25 -26.01
CA ASP A 116 7.64 -20.28 -25.06
C ASP A 116 8.77 -20.85 -24.21
N TRP A 117 8.66 -22.13 -23.80
CA TRP A 117 9.70 -22.85 -23.07
C TRP A 117 10.98 -23.02 -23.89
N LEU A 118 10.83 -23.49 -25.12
CA LEU A 118 11.96 -23.65 -26.06
C LEU A 118 12.61 -22.29 -26.39
N ALA A 119 11.79 -21.25 -26.61
CA ALA A 119 12.27 -19.88 -26.86
C ALA A 119 13.02 -19.28 -25.65
N ALA A 120 12.68 -19.69 -24.46
CA ALA A 120 13.38 -19.31 -23.21
C ALA A 120 14.69 -20.13 -22.97
N GLY A 121 15.07 -21.01 -23.90
CA GLY A 121 16.27 -21.86 -23.79
C GLY A 121 16.16 -22.92 -22.68
N GLU A 122 14.94 -23.34 -22.37
CA GLU A 122 14.62 -24.31 -21.32
C GLU A 122 15.02 -23.82 -19.91
N ASP A 123 15.18 -22.50 -19.74
CA ASP A 123 15.43 -21.84 -18.46
C ASP A 123 14.13 -21.39 -17.80
N PHE A 124 13.91 -21.82 -16.54
CA PHE A 124 12.66 -21.57 -15.83
C PHE A 124 12.42 -20.07 -15.56
N ASP A 125 13.44 -19.34 -15.15
CA ASP A 125 13.30 -17.91 -14.82
C ASP A 125 13.05 -17.08 -16.08
N ALA A 126 13.75 -17.37 -17.18
CA ALA A 126 13.52 -16.75 -18.46
C ALA A 126 12.11 -17.06 -19.01
N PHE A 127 11.64 -18.29 -18.85
CA PHE A 127 10.30 -18.72 -19.25
C PHE A 127 9.21 -17.96 -18.46
N VAL A 128 9.31 -17.90 -17.12
CA VAL A 128 8.37 -17.18 -16.27
C VAL A 128 8.31 -15.70 -16.65
N GLN A 129 9.45 -15.07 -16.89
CA GLN A 129 9.50 -13.68 -17.34
C GLN A 129 8.85 -13.49 -18.73
N ALA A 130 9.08 -14.43 -19.66
CA ALA A 130 8.47 -14.36 -20.98
C ALA A 130 6.94 -14.48 -20.93
N ILE A 131 6.39 -15.41 -20.10
CA ILE A 131 4.96 -15.55 -19.88
C ILE A 131 4.36 -14.33 -19.21
N ALA A 132 5.03 -13.77 -18.18
CA ALA A 132 4.58 -12.56 -17.50
C ALA A 132 4.49 -11.36 -18.45
N ARG A 133 5.46 -11.18 -19.37
CA ARG A 133 5.42 -10.13 -20.39
C ARG A 133 4.24 -10.28 -21.35
N LYS A 134 3.90 -11.51 -21.74
CA LYS A 134 2.76 -11.81 -22.64
C LYS A 134 1.40 -11.62 -21.96
N ALA A 135 1.33 -11.79 -20.65
CA ALA A 135 0.13 -11.52 -19.85
C ALA A 135 -0.11 -10.00 -19.65
N ALA A 136 0.87 -9.15 -19.98
CA ALA A 136 0.72 -7.71 -19.93
C ALA A 136 -0.19 -7.25 -21.09
N LEU A 137 -1.34 -6.64 -20.76
CA LEU A 137 -2.24 -6.06 -21.77
C LEU A 137 -1.55 -4.89 -22.47
N PRO A 138 -1.64 -4.79 -23.83
CA PRO A 138 -1.19 -3.59 -24.54
C PRO A 138 -1.96 -2.36 -24.07
N GLU A 139 -1.29 -1.22 -23.91
CA GLU A 139 -1.92 0.05 -23.51
C GLU A 139 -3.06 0.49 -24.44
N GLU A 140 -3.06 0.04 -25.69
CA GLU A 140 -4.06 0.36 -26.72
C GLU A 140 -5.42 -0.35 -26.51
N ALA A 141 -5.50 -1.39 -25.71
CA ALA A 141 -6.73 -2.14 -25.47
C ALA A 141 -7.81 -1.37 -24.68
N PHE A 142 -7.49 -0.19 -24.14
CA PHE A 142 -8.40 0.63 -23.31
C PHE A 142 -8.84 1.95 -23.94
N ALA A 143 -8.57 2.19 -25.20
CA ALA A 143 -8.92 3.46 -25.90
C ALA A 143 -10.43 3.67 -26.15
N GLY A 144 -11.33 2.81 -25.73
CA GLY A 144 -12.75 2.79 -26.08
C GLY A 144 -13.77 2.87 -24.93
N GLY A 145 -13.41 3.29 -23.74
CA GLY A 145 -14.38 3.40 -22.64
C GLY A 145 -14.03 4.51 -21.65
N THR A 146 -14.79 5.60 -21.69
CA THR A 146 -14.73 6.72 -20.73
C THR A 146 -15.20 6.29 -19.35
N THR A 147 -14.35 5.64 -18.59
CA THR A 147 -14.35 5.67 -17.12
C THR A 147 -12.91 5.84 -16.70
N SER A 148 -12.60 6.98 -16.10
CA SER A 148 -11.27 7.31 -15.59
C SER A 148 -10.84 6.29 -14.52
N ARG A 149 -10.23 5.19 -14.96
CA ARG A 149 -9.37 4.39 -14.09
C ARG A 149 -8.05 5.12 -14.02
N GLY A 150 -7.79 5.76 -12.88
CA GLY A 150 -6.50 6.35 -12.60
C GLY A 150 -5.39 5.32 -12.88
N ASN A 151 -4.37 5.76 -13.61
CA ASN A 151 -3.15 5.00 -13.82
C ASN A 151 -2.66 4.42 -12.51
N VAL A 152 -2.77 3.09 -12.35
CA VAL A 152 -2.04 2.36 -11.30
C VAL A 152 -0.61 2.24 -11.81
N PRO A 153 0.38 2.90 -11.20
CA PRO A 153 1.77 2.70 -11.60
C PRO A 153 2.14 1.26 -11.25
N ARG A 154 2.38 0.43 -12.25
CA ARG A 154 2.99 -0.88 -12.05
C ARG A 154 4.33 -0.71 -11.35
N ALA A 155 4.62 -1.61 -10.41
CA ALA A 155 5.91 -1.69 -9.70
C ALA A 155 7.14 -1.82 -10.63
N GLU A 156 6.95 -1.97 -11.92
CA GLU A 156 7.98 -2.15 -12.94
C GLU A 156 8.81 -0.91 -13.27
N PHE A 157 8.44 0.28 -12.78
CA PHE A 157 9.16 1.52 -13.07
C PHE A 157 9.59 2.31 -11.83
N LEU A 158 9.96 1.60 -10.77
CA LEU A 158 10.67 2.25 -9.67
C LEU A 158 12.05 2.69 -10.18
N THR A 159 12.14 3.95 -10.62
CA THR A 159 13.42 4.53 -11.03
C THR A 159 14.14 5.07 -9.82
N ALA A 160 15.41 4.71 -9.70
CA ALA A 160 16.28 5.22 -8.64
C ALA A 160 16.94 6.56 -9.02
N GLN A 161 16.31 7.33 -9.93
CA GLN A 161 16.83 8.64 -10.35
C GLN A 161 16.93 9.60 -9.17
N PRO A 162 17.93 10.49 -9.15
CA PRO A 162 18.04 11.53 -8.14
C PRO A 162 16.81 12.42 -8.09
N ILE A 163 16.22 12.58 -6.90
CA ILE A 163 15.12 13.51 -6.63
C ILE A 163 15.68 14.63 -5.77
N VAL A 164 15.77 15.84 -6.34
CA VAL A 164 16.43 17.00 -5.72
C VAL A 164 15.41 18.05 -5.32
N LEU A 165 15.34 18.37 -4.04
CA LEU A 165 14.49 19.41 -3.50
C LEU A 165 15.24 20.75 -3.47
N GLN A 166 14.61 21.77 -4.00
CA GLN A 166 15.03 23.17 -3.87
C GLN A 166 14.50 23.71 -2.54
N LEU A 167 15.39 24.03 -1.62
CA LEU A 167 15.01 24.42 -0.25
C LEU A 167 14.78 25.92 -0.08
N GLY A 168 15.36 26.74 -0.95
CA GLY A 168 15.33 28.19 -0.88
C GLY A 168 16.71 28.82 -1.12
N LYS A 169 16.80 30.14 -1.04
CA LYS A 169 18.07 30.87 -1.19
C LYS A 169 18.75 31.11 0.16
N ARG A 170 20.04 30.89 0.24
CA ARG A 170 20.85 31.25 1.39
C ARG A 170 20.77 32.78 1.63
N VAL A 171 20.55 33.20 2.86
CA VAL A 171 20.44 34.62 3.19
C VAL A 171 21.81 35.34 3.09
N ASP A 172 22.89 34.63 3.38
CA ASP A 172 24.26 35.14 3.34
C ASP A 172 24.83 35.35 1.93
N SER A 173 24.49 34.47 1.00
CA SER A 173 25.13 34.41 -0.33
C SER A 173 24.16 34.55 -1.49
N GLY A 174 22.86 34.42 -1.25
CA GLY A 174 21.85 34.38 -2.31
C GLY A 174 21.84 33.10 -3.15
N VAL A 175 22.75 32.15 -2.88
CA VAL A 175 22.88 30.89 -3.60
C VAL A 175 21.71 29.97 -3.26
N LEU A 176 21.17 29.30 -4.27
CA LEU A 176 20.11 28.32 -4.11
C LEU A 176 20.62 27.08 -3.38
N ALA A 177 19.97 26.74 -2.28
CA ALA A 177 20.25 25.53 -1.52
C ALA A 177 19.36 24.39 -2.02
N SER A 178 19.92 23.21 -2.18
CA SER A 178 19.21 22.00 -2.61
C SER A 178 19.59 20.81 -1.74
N TRP A 179 18.72 19.79 -1.73
CA TRP A 179 18.96 18.54 -1.02
C TRP A 179 18.34 17.36 -1.77
N GLN A 180 19.09 16.27 -1.86
CA GLN A 180 18.63 15.08 -2.57
C GLN A 180 17.96 14.11 -1.58
N ILE A 181 16.66 13.82 -1.77
CA ILE A 181 15.87 13.02 -0.83
C ILE A 181 16.27 11.54 -0.83
N ASN A 182 16.68 11.01 -1.96
CA ASN A 182 16.97 9.57 -2.13
C ASN A 182 18.46 9.25 -2.27
N GLY A 183 19.32 10.17 -1.88
CA GLY A 183 20.78 10.05 -2.01
C GLY A 183 21.39 8.97 -1.12
N ARG A 184 22.60 8.55 -1.51
CA ARG A 184 23.40 7.59 -0.75
C ARG A 184 23.80 8.15 0.62
N GLY A 185 23.66 7.33 1.67
CA GLY A 185 24.17 7.66 3.02
C GLY A 185 23.25 8.54 3.86
N TYR A 186 22.17 9.10 3.30
CA TYR A 186 21.22 9.94 4.03
C TYR A 186 19.91 9.22 4.31
N SER A 187 19.25 9.59 5.41
CA SER A 187 17.85 9.22 5.62
C SER A 187 16.96 10.07 4.69
N PRO A 188 15.96 9.50 4.00
CA PRO A 188 15.02 10.26 3.17
C PRO A 188 14.00 11.06 3.98
N ASN A 189 14.04 10.96 5.30
CA ASN A 189 13.02 11.54 6.16
C ASN A 189 13.27 13.03 6.40
N ILE A 190 12.19 13.80 6.36
CA ILE A 190 12.19 15.26 6.51
C ILE A 190 11.37 15.64 7.73
N ALA A 191 11.92 16.49 8.59
CA ALA A 191 11.18 17.13 9.70
C ALA A 191 11.02 18.61 9.43
N ILE A 192 9.78 19.09 9.39
CA ILE A 192 9.45 20.51 9.21
C ILE A 192 8.87 21.04 10.51
N MET A 193 9.52 22.02 11.12
CA MET A 193 9.18 22.53 12.45
C MET A 193 8.90 24.03 12.41
N GLY A 194 8.05 24.50 13.31
CA GLY A 194 7.79 25.93 13.46
C GLY A 194 6.37 26.21 13.95
N GLN A 195 6.16 27.39 14.56
CA GLN A 195 4.86 27.79 15.08
C GLN A 195 3.80 27.97 13.98
N ALA A 196 2.53 28.09 14.36
CA ALA A 196 1.45 28.35 13.42
C ALA A 196 1.73 29.62 12.59
N GLY A 197 1.42 29.59 11.29
CA GLY A 197 1.64 30.71 10.36
C GLY A 197 3.11 30.98 9.98
N SER A 198 4.07 30.12 10.36
CA SER A 198 5.50 30.32 10.04
C SER A 198 5.89 29.88 8.63
N GLY A 199 5.03 29.15 7.90
CA GLY A 199 5.28 28.66 6.54
C GLY A 199 5.50 27.15 6.41
N LYS A 200 5.37 26.35 7.49
CA LYS A 200 5.55 24.89 7.47
C LYS A 200 4.77 24.17 6.37
N THR A 201 3.46 24.36 6.37
CA THR A 201 2.55 23.68 5.43
C THR A 201 2.85 24.09 3.98
N PHE A 202 3.17 25.37 3.75
CA PHE A 202 3.59 25.85 2.44
C PHE A 202 4.87 25.16 1.96
N ALA A 203 5.89 25.06 2.82
CA ALA A 203 7.13 24.37 2.50
C ALA A 203 6.90 22.87 2.24
N MET A 204 6.08 22.22 3.08
CA MET A 204 5.72 20.80 2.89
C MET A 204 5.05 20.56 1.52
N LEU A 205 4.03 21.35 1.19
CA LEU A 205 3.34 21.24 -0.10
C LEU A 205 4.28 21.52 -1.28
N GLY A 206 5.17 22.51 -1.15
CA GLY A 206 6.19 22.81 -2.14
C GLY A 206 7.17 21.66 -2.37
N PHE A 207 7.58 20.96 -1.32
CA PHE A 207 8.45 19.78 -1.45
C PHE A 207 7.69 18.60 -2.09
N LEU A 208 6.44 18.34 -1.70
CA LEU A 208 5.60 17.33 -2.33
C LEU A 208 5.43 17.59 -3.82
N GLN A 209 5.18 18.84 -4.21
CA GLN A 209 5.06 19.24 -5.61
C GLN A 209 6.36 19.01 -6.39
N GLN A 210 7.51 19.34 -5.82
CA GLN A 210 8.81 19.09 -6.44
C GLN A 210 9.07 17.59 -6.64
N VAL A 211 8.74 16.74 -5.66
CA VAL A 211 8.83 15.28 -5.83
C VAL A 211 7.91 14.81 -6.94
N ARG A 212 6.67 15.29 -6.97
CA ARG A 212 5.68 14.91 -7.98
C ARG A 212 6.10 15.26 -9.40
N LEU A 213 6.75 16.42 -9.59
CA LEU A 213 7.25 16.87 -10.90
C LEU A 213 8.46 16.07 -11.39
N GLN A 214 9.29 15.55 -10.47
CA GLN A 214 10.50 14.81 -10.80
C GLN A 214 10.30 13.30 -10.91
N ALA A 215 9.33 12.77 -10.18
CA ALA A 215 9.08 11.34 -10.13
C ALA A 215 7.59 11.04 -9.91
N ALA A 216 7.11 9.93 -10.50
CA ALA A 216 5.72 9.48 -10.34
C ALA A 216 5.50 8.74 -8.99
N VAL A 217 6.07 9.27 -7.89
CA VAL A 217 5.96 8.68 -6.57
C VAL A 217 4.55 8.90 -6.01
N PRO A 218 3.84 7.85 -5.55
CA PRO A 218 2.60 8.00 -4.80
C PRO A 218 2.81 8.80 -3.52
N ILE A 219 1.86 9.66 -3.19
CA ILE A 219 1.89 10.51 -2.01
C ILE A 219 0.72 10.16 -1.10
N LEU A 220 1.01 9.82 0.14
CA LEU A 220 0.02 9.67 1.20
C LEU A 220 0.14 10.86 2.15
N LEU A 221 -0.73 11.85 1.97
CA LEU A 221 -0.77 13.06 2.79
C LEU A 221 -1.88 12.92 3.85
N ILE A 222 -1.51 13.08 5.11
CA ILE A 222 -2.41 13.02 6.27
C ILE A 222 -2.50 14.41 6.90
N ASP A 223 -3.70 15.00 6.91
CA ASP A 223 -4.01 16.18 7.71
C ASP A 223 -4.49 15.73 9.09
N ALA A 224 -3.57 15.67 10.04
CA ALA A 224 -3.84 15.07 11.35
C ALA A 224 -4.61 15.99 12.32
N ALA A 225 -4.82 17.26 12.03
CA ALA A 225 -5.42 18.19 12.98
C ALA A 225 -6.63 18.97 12.47
N LYS A 226 -6.61 19.40 11.21
CA LYS A 226 -7.57 20.38 10.68
C LYS A 226 -7.89 20.02 9.26
N ASP A 227 -9.15 20.15 8.83
CA ASP A 227 -9.54 19.94 7.41
C ASP A 227 -9.11 21.10 6.49
N GLU A 228 -8.13 21.90 6.91
CA GLU A 228 -7.71 23.10 6.18
C GLU A 228 -6.94 22.80 4.89
N LEU A 229 -6.36 21.59 4.77
CA LEU A 229 -5.59 21.24 3.57
C LEU A 229 -6.50 21.01 2.36
N ALA A 230 -7.68 20.42 2.54
CA ALA A 230 -8.53 20.00 1.43
C ALA A 230 -8.95 21.15 0.48
N ASP A 231 -8.98 22.38 0.97
CA ASP A 231 -9.44 23.55 0.23
C ASP A 231 -8.28 24.39 -0.37
N LYS A 232 -7.02 23.93 -0.23
CA LYS A 232 -5.87 24.64 -0.76
C LYS A 232 -5.68 24.39 -2.26
N ALA A 233 -5.51 25.46 -3.03
CA ALA A 233 -5.30 25.41 -4.48
C ALA A 233 -4.06 24.60 -4.89
N GLU A 234 -3.03 24.62 -4.05
CA GLU A 234 -1.75 23.90 -4.27
C GLU A 234 -1.94 22.38 -4.36
N LEU A 235 -2.99 21.83 -3.74
CA LEU A 235 -3.28 20.40 -3.79
C LEU A 235 -3.79 19.93 -5.16
N THR A 236 -4.40 20.81 -5.94
CA THR A 236 -4.88 20.46 -7.28
C THR A 236 -3.72 19.97 -8.17
N SER A 237 -2.55 20.58 -8.02
CA SER A 237 -1.34 20.20 -8.79
C SER A 237 -0.73 18.86 -8.36
N LEU A 238 -1.06 18.37 -7.15
CA LEU A 238 -0.57 17.09 -6.64
C LEU A 238 -1.38 15.90 -7.13
N GLY A 239 -2.62 16.10 -7.61
CA GLY A 239 -3.49 15.05 -8.11
C GLY A 239 -3.86 14.01 -7.03
N LEU A 240 -4.10 14.47 -5.79
CA LEU A 240 -4.46 13.61 -4.67
C LEU A 240 -5.97 13.32 -4.67
N GLU A 241 -6.34 12.05 -4.43
CA GLU A 241 -7.72 11.69 -4.10
C GLU A 241 -8.01 12.07 -2.65
N VAL A 242 -9.01 12.93 -2.43
CA VAL A 242 -9.38 13.38 -1.07
C VAL A 242 -10.35 12.39 -0.43
N ARG A 243 -10.08 11.99 0.82
CA ARG A 243 -10.98 11.19 1.65
C ARG A 243 -11.21 11.89 2.99
N LYS A 244 -12.47 12.25 3.24
CA LYS A 244 -12.91 12.92 4.47
C LYS A 244 -13.46 11.86 5.44
N VAL A 245 -12.58 11.26 6.25
CA VAL A 245 -12.96 10.24 7.26
C VAL A 245 -13.56 10.94 8.48
N PRO A 246 -14.68 10.49 9.06
CA PRO A 246 -15.40 9.24 8.81
C PRO A 246 -16.51 9.31 7.74
N ASN A 247 -16.79 10.47 7.15
CA ASN A 247 -17.88 10.62 6.18
C ASN A 247 -17.64 9.77 4.91
N GLN A 248 -16.38 9.60 4.54
CA GLN A 248 -15.94 8.75 3.45
C GLN A 248 -14.92 7.76 4.00
N PRO A 249 -15.30 6.51 4.28
CA PRO A 249 -14.39 5.51 4.80
C PRO A 249 -13.17 5.32 3.90
N MET A 250 -12.01 5.08 4.51
CA MET A 250 -10.79 4.76 3.79
C MET A 250 -10.96 3.40 3.08
N PRO A 251 -10.79 3.29 1.76
CA PRO A 251 -11.09 2.06 1.01
C PRO A 251 -9.92 1.05 1.09
N LEU A 252 -9.35 0.85 2.27
CA LEU A 252 -8.20 -0.03 2.51
C LEU A 252 -8.62 -1.26 3.31
N ASP A 253 -8.25 -2.45 2.81
CA ASP A 253 -8.28 -3.68 3.59
C ASP A 253 -7.09 -3.70 4.55
N ILE A 254 -7.33 -3.23 5.77
CA ILE A 254 -6.31 -3.17 6.82
C ILE A 254 -5.87 -4.54 7.36
N PHE A 255 -6.62 -5.61 7.10
CA PHE A 255 -6.29 -6.99 7.48
C PHE A 255 -5.96 -7.88 6.28
N TYR A 256 -5.58 -7.26 5.16
CA TYR A 256 -5.29 -7.97 3.92
C TYR A 256 -4.31 -9.14 4.15
N ASN A 257 -4.71 -10.32 3.65
CA ASN A 257 -3.94 -11.56 3.74
C ASN A 257 -3.57 -12.04 5.15
N CYS A 258 -4.14 -11.48 6.22
CA CYS A 258 -3.87 -11.94 7.59
C CYS A 258 -4.27 -13.40 7.82
N HIS A 259 -5.24 -13.93 7.07
CA HIS A 259 -5.72 -15.31 7.15
C HIS A 259 -4.74 -16.35 6.58
N LEU A 260 -3.75 -15.94 5.78
CA LEU A 260 -2.85 -16.87 5.09
C LEU A 260 -1.87 -17.58 6.03
N HIS A 261 -1.48 -16.95 7.13
CA HIS A 261 -0.53 -17.51 8.09
C HIS A 261 -0.93 -17.18 9.53
N THR A 262 -0.77 -18.16 10.42
CA THR A 262 -1.11 -18.03 11.85
C THR A 262 -0.36 -16.89 12.55
N ASP A 263 0.92 -16.72 12.23
CA ASP A 263 1.74 -15.64 12.81
C ASP A 263 1.29 -14.27 12.32
N THR A 264 0.94 -14.14 11.03
CA THR A 264 0.42 -12.88 10.46
C THR A 264 -0.90 -12.47 11.12
N ALA A 265 -1.82 -13.42 11.36
CA ALA A 265 -3.07 -13.16 12.05
C ALA A 265 -2.84 -12.74 13.51
N ARG A 266 -1.90 -13.39 14.20
CA ARG A 266 -1.52 -13.05 15.57
C ARG A 266 -0.92 -11.64 15.64
N ASP A 267 0.05 -11.35 14.79
CA ASP A 267 0.72 -10.05 14.76
C ASP A 267 -0.24 -8.92 14.41
N ALA A 268 -1.19 -9.15 13.50
CA ALA A 268 -2.24 -8.19 13.18
C ALA A 268 -3.20 -7.94 14.36
N ALA A 269 -3.56 -8.98 15.13
CA ALA A 269 -4.38 -8.85 16.33
C ALA A 269 -3.64 -8.06 17.44
N VAL A 270 -2.34 -8.32 17.62
CA VAL A 270 -1.49 -7.58 18.57
C VAL A 270 -1.36 -6.12 18.16
N ALA A 271 -1.09 -5.84 16.87
CA ALA A 271 -1.01 -4.49 16.35
C ALA A 271 -2.33 -3.73 16.54
N PHE A 272 -3.47 -4.37 16.26
CA PHE A 272 -4.79 -3.76 16.50
C PHE A 272 -5.01 -3.39 17.98
N ALA A 273 -4.69 -4.30 18.91
CA ALA A 273 -4.81 -4.03 20.34
C ALA A 273 -3.91 -2.88 20.81
N GLU A 274 -2.69 -2.78 20.25
CA GLU A 274 -1.77 -1.68 20.53
C GLU A 274 -2.27 -0.37 19.92
N SER A 275 -2.78 -0.39 18.69
CA SER A 275 -3.37 0.77 18.02
C SER A 275 -4.57 1.31 18.78
N LEU A 276 -5.43 0.41 19.28
CA LEU A 276 -6.57 0.78 20.13
C LEU A 276 -6.09 1.45 21.44
N ASP A 277 -5.08 0.87 22.09
CA ASP A 277 -4.49 1.41 23.31
C ASP A 277 -3.90 2.81 23.11
N ARG A 278 -3.09 2.98 22.06
CA ARG A 278 -2.37 4.24 21.77
C ARG A 278 -3.27 5.33 21.20
N ALA A 279 -4.41 4.97 20.63
CA ALA A 279 -5.37 5.95 20.13
C ALA A 279 -6.04 6.75 21.25
N LEU A 280 -6.15 6.16 22.43
CA LEU A 280 -6.83 6.79 23.57
C LEU A 280 -6.05 7.98 24.12
N THR A 281 -6.73 9.12 24.22
CA THR A 281 -6.15 10.36 24.78
C THR A 281 -6.11 10.32 26.30
N GLU A 282 -7.08 9.63 26.92
CA GLU A 282 -7.17 9.53 28.37
C GLU A 282 -6.95 8.07 28.81
N GLY A 283 -5.73 7.78 29.31
CA GLY A 283 -5.33 6.48 29.87
C GLY A 283 -5.50 5.32 28.87
N GLY A 284 -4.58 4.40 28.83
CA GLY A 284 -4.57 3.26 27.90
C GLY A 284 -5.39 2.06 28.38
N LEU A 285 -5.27 0.95 27.67
CA LEU A 285 -5.77 -0.36 28.05
C LEU A 285 -4.89 -0.97 29.15
N THR A 286 -5.48 -1.69 30.07
CA THR A 286 -4.73 -2.41 31.11
C THR A 286 -3.98 -3.62 30.54
N ALA A 287 -3.02 -4.14 31.32
CA ALA A 287 -2.25 -5.33 30.96
C ALA A 287 -3.12 -6.57 30.65
N ASN A 288 -4.31 -6.67 31.24
CA ASN A 288 -5.24 -7.79 30.99
C ASN A 288 -6.19 -7.53 29.81
N GLN A 289 -6.42 -6.29 29.42
CA GLN A 289 -7.36 -5.95 28.34
C GLN A 289 -6.77 -6.19 26.96
N LYS A 290 -5.49 -5.87 26.75
CA LYS A 290 -4.82 -6.11 25.47
C LYS A 290 -4.84 -7.59 25.05
N PRO A 291 -4.42 -8.57 25.91
CA PRO A 291 -4.51 -9.99 25.58
C PRO A 291 -5.93 -10.44 25.22
N ARG A 292 -6.97 -9.96 25.91
CA ARG A 292 -8.36 -10.30 25.59
C ARG A 292 -8.77 -9.87 24.17
N VAL A 293 -8.36 -8.66 23.77
CA VAL A 293 -8.60 -8.20 22.39
C VAL A 293 -7.89 -9.11 21.38
N VAL A 294 -6.64 -9.50 21.67
CA VAL A 294 -5.88 -10.41 20.81
C VAL A 294 -6.52 -11.80 20.73
N GLU A 295 -6.95 -12.37 21.86
CA GLU A 295 -7.61 -13.67 21.93
C GLU A 295 -8.93 -13.68 21.16
N ALA A 296 -9.72 -12.62 21.26
CA ALA A 296 -10.95 -12.46 20.51
C ALA A 296 -10.71 -12.38 18.98
N LEU A 297 -9.72 -11.58 18.56
CA LEU A 297 -9.53 -11.27 17.14
C LEU A 297 -8.77 -12.35 16.35
N ARG A 298 -7.83 -13.03 16.98
CA ARG A 298 -7.00 -14.03 16.30
C ARG A 298 -7.81 -15.07 15.53
N PRO A 299 -8.85 -15.73 16.09
CA PRO A 299 -9.67 -16.70 15.36
C PRO A 299 -10.41 -16.08 14.16
N LEU A 300 -10.88 -14.83 14.28
CA LEU A 300 -11.53 -14.10 13.19
C LEU A 300 -10.56 -13.88 12.03
N LEU A 301 -9.39 -13.34 12.33
CA LEU A 301 -8.36 -13.03 11.33
C LEU A 301 -7.78 -14.28 10.64
N MET A 302 -7.85 -15.45 11.29
CA MET A 302 -7.44 -16.73 10.70
C MET A 302 -8.49 -17.34 9.77
N ARG A 303 -9.77 -17.04 9.95
CA ARG A 303 -10.86 -17.70 9.23
C ARG A 303 -11.44 -16.86 8.11
N LYS A 304 -11.43 -15.55 8.24
CA LYS A 304 -12.12 -14.64 7.32
C LYS A 304 -11.12 -13.94 6.40
N GLN A 305 -11.39 -14.01 5.11
CA GLN A 305 -10.52 -13.45 4.08
C GLN A 305 -10.57 -11.92 4.04
N ALA A 306 -11.76 -11.32 4.14
CA ALA A 306 -11.94 -9.88 4.23
C ALA A 306 -12.64 -9.55 5.55
N VAL A 307 -11.93 -8.90 6.48
CA VAL A 307 -12.43 -8.54 7.80
C VAL A 307 -12.73 -7.06 7.84
N THR A 308 -13.98 -6.72 8.17
CA THR A 308 -14.38 -5.33 8.43
C THR A 308 -14.16 -4.96 9.89
N LEU A 309 -14.04 -3.67 10.18
CA LEU A 309 -14.01 -3.21 11.58
C LEU A 309 -15.32 -3.50 12.34
N ALA A 310 -16.42 -3.68 11.63
CA ALA A 310 -17.68 -4.16 12.20
C ALA A 310 -17.57 -5.61 12.69
N ASP A 311 -16.92 -6.49 11.92
CA ASP A 311 -16.67 -7.86 12.35
C ASP A 311 -15.76 -7.90 13.58
N VAL A 312 -14.76 -7.04 13.63
CA VAL A 312 -13.87 -6.86 14.79
C VAL A 312 -14.68 -6.50 16.03
N GLN A 313 -15.52 -5.46 15.92
CA GLN A 313 -16.37 -5.01 17.02
C GLN A 313 -17.31 -6.12 17.50
N ALA A 314 -18.04 -6.75 16.58
CA ALA A 314 -18.97 -7.82 16.90
C ALA A 314 -18.26 -9.02 17.55
N THR A 315 -17.08 -9.39 17.06
CA THR A 315 -16.30 -10.52 17.59
C THR A 315 -15.81 -10.25 19.01
N ILE A 316 -15.30 -9.04 19.30
CA ILE A 316 -14.86 -8.71 20.67
C ILE A 316 -16.05 -8.69 21.63
N ILE A 317 -17.19 -8.12 21.25
CA ILE A 317 -18.40 -8.11 22.06
C ILE A 317 -18.85 -9.55 22.37
N ALA A 318 -18.95 -10.41 21.35
CA ALA A 318 -19.35 -11.81 21.52
C ALA A 318 -18.37 -12.60 22.41
N HIS A 319 -17.06 -12.32 22.31
CA HIS A 319 -16.06 -12.93 23.20
C HIS A 319 -16.29 -12.53 24.67
N TYR A 320 -16.55 -11.25 24.94
CA TYR A 320 -16.85 -10.77 26.29
C TYR A 320 -18.12 -11.41 26.88
N GLU A 321 -19.17 -11.56 26.05
CA GLU A 321 -20.40 -12.24 26.46
C GLU A 321 -20.19 -13.73 26.78
N THR A 322 -19.43 -14.42 25.91
CA THR A 322 -19.15 -15.85 26.05
C THR A 322 -18.33 -16.17 27.31
N GLU A 323 -17.31 -15.33 27.58
CA GLU A 323 -16.43 -15.47 28.74
C GLU A 323 -17.03 -14.88 30.04
N GLY A 324 -18.23 -14.30 29.98
CA GLY A 324 -18.87 -13.65 31.11
C GLY A 324 -18.08 -12.47 31.68
N ILE A 325 -17.29 -11.79 30.83
CA ILE A 325 -16.47 -10.66 31.25
C ILE A 325 -17.36 -9.42 31.45
N LYS A 326 -17.25 -8.78 32.60
CA LYS A 326 -17.98 -7.53 32.84
C LYS A 326 -17.52 -6.43 31.88
N GLU A 327 -18.46 -5.54 31.54
CA GLU A 327 -18.17 -4.34 30.75
C GLU A 327 -17.00 -3.57 31.35
N ASP A 328 -16.02 -3.34 30.52
CA ASP A 328 -14.80 -2.59 30.84
C ASP A 328 -14.55 -1.51 29.78
N ARG A 329 -13.38 -0.88 29.85
CA ARG A 329 -12.98 0.18 28.94
C ARG A 329 -12.95 -0.25 27.47
N VAL A 330 -12.61 -1.50 27.16
CA VAL A 330 -12.60 -2.01 25.78
C VAL A 330 -14.01 -1.93 25.20
N LEU A 331 -15.02 -2.49 25.90
CA LEU A 331 -16.40 -2.42 25.42
C LEU A 331 -16.94 -0.99 25.37
N ALA A 332 -16.58 -0.13 26.33
CA ALA A 332 -16.99 1.27 26.33
C ALA A 332 -16.48 1.99 25.06
N ILE A 333 -15.22 1.78 24.67
CA ILE A 333 -14.63 2.37 23.47
C ILE A 333 -15.28 1.81 22.21
N LEU A 334 -15.47 0.49 22.13
CA LEU A 334 -16.11 -0.15 20.99
C LEU A 334 -17.53 0.37 20.75
N LYS A 335 -18.25 0.76 21.82
CA LYS A 335 -19.58 1.36 21.73
C LYS A 335 -19.55 2.84 21.33
N THR A 336 -18.46 3.54 21.60
CA THR A 336 -18.32 4.99 21.36
C THR A 336 -17.81 5.31 19.96
N ILE A 337 -16.84 4.53 19.46
CA ILE A 337 -16.26 4.73 18.14
C ILE A 337 -17.14 4.06 17.08
N ASN A 338 -17.53 4.81 16.07
CA ASN A 338 -18.22 4.23 14.91
C ASN A 338 -17.23 3.56 13.96
N PHE A 339 -16.90 2.30 14.23
CA PHE A 339 -15.93 1.53 13.45
C PHE A 339 -16.31 1.34 11.98
N TYR A 340 -17.60 1.35 11.63
CA TYR A 340 -18.09 1.14 10.27
C TYR A 340 -17.62 2.21 9.29
N THR A 341 -17.27 3.39 9.79
CA THR A 341 -16.95 4.55 8.97
C THR A 341 -15.45 4.81 8.84
N LEU A 342 -14.59 4.01 9.47
CA LEU A 342 -13.15 4.25 9.43
C LEU A 342 -12.51 3.67 8.18
N THR A 343 -12.72 2.37 7.94
CA THR A 343 -12.16 1.67 6.78
C THR A 343 -13.18 0.71 6.17
N GLN A 344 -13.01 0.45 4.87
CA GLN A 344 -13.73 -0.59 4.14
C GLN A 344 -12.73 -1.44 3.34
N PRO A 345 -12.80 -2.78 3.38
CA PRO A 345 -11.87 -3.67 2.69
C PRO A 345 -12.19 -3.75 1.18
N ILE A 346 -12.05 -2.63 0.46
CA ILE A 346 -12.31 -2.51 -0.98
C ILE A 346 -11.03 -2.74 -1.78
N LEU A 347 -9.92 -2.08 -1.38
CA LEU A 347 -8.63 -2.14 -2.05
C LEU A 347 -7.63 -2.90 -1.19
N GLY A 348 -6.84 -3.76 -1.81
CA GLY A 348 -5.65 -4.30 -1.16
C GLY A 348 -4.58 -3.22 -0.96
N PRO A 349 -3.58 -3.47 -0.09
CA PRO A 349 -2.52 -2.50 0.19
C PRO A 349 -1.73 -2.08 -1.06
N GLU A 350 -1.45 -3.00 -1.98
CA GLU A 350 -0.75 -2.69 -3.22
C GLU A 350 -1.49 -1.65 -4.06
N GLU A 351 -2.78 -1.85 -4.28
CA GLU A 351 -3.60 -0.91 -5.04
C GLU A 351 -3.81 0.41 -4.28
N PHE A 352 -4.03 0.36 -2.97
CA PHE A 352 -4.23 1.56 -2.16
C PHE A 352 -2.98 2.43 -2.13
N PHE A 353 -1.82 1.86 -1.81
CA PHE A 353 -0.55 2.61 -1.68
C PHE A 353 0.11 2.96 -3.02
N SER A 354 -0.40 2.45 -4.14
CA SER A 354 0.01 2.90 -5.48
C SER A 354 -0.67 4.19 -5.91
N LYS A 355 -1.73 4.61 -5.25
CA LYS A 355 -2.47 5.85 -5.50
C LYS A 355 -2.01 6.96 -4.56
N SER A 356 -2.28 8.20 -4.95
CA SER A 356 -1.99 9.36 -4.10
C SER A 356 -3.25 9.82 -3.38
N TRP A 357 -3.16 9.96 -2.04
CA TRP A 357 -4.29 10.28 -1.18
C TRP A 357 -4.03 11.53 -0.34
N LEU A 358 -5.09 12.29 -0.09
CA LEU A 358 -5.20 13.21 1.05
C LEU A 358 -6.26 12.66 2.00
N LEU A 359 -5.87 12.33 3.21
CA LEU A 359 -6.78 11.91 4.28
C LEU A 359 -7.00 13.06 5.24
N THR A 360 -8.28 13.45 5.44
CA THR A 360 -8.68 14.47 6.40
C THR A 360 -9.72 13.90 7.37
N PHE A 361 -9.86 14.51 8.55
CA PHE A 361 -10.63 13.93 9.67
C PHE A 361 -11.62 14.92 10.31
N GLY A 362 -12.21 15.81 9.51
CA GLY A 362 -13.15 16.79 10.01
C GLY A 362 -14.35 16.20 10.75
N GLY A 363 -14.59 16.73 11.94
CA GLY A 363 -15.67 16.27 12.80
C GLY A 363 -15.41 14.95 13.54
N ALA A 364 -14.28 14.27 13.31
CA ALA A 364 -13.89 13.09 14.07
C ALA A 364 -13.29 13.46 15.44
N SER A 365 -13.59 12.66 16.47
CA SER A 365 -12.91 12.78 17.77
C SER A 365 -11.41 12.50 17.62
N GLU A 366 -10.60 12.98 18.55
CA GLU A 366 -9.15 12.74 18.52
C GLU A 366 -8.82 11.24 18.58
N ASP A 367 -9.51 10.48 19.43
CA ASP A 367 -9.33 9.03 19.55
C ASP A 367 -9.68 8.32 18.22
N THR A 368 -10.77 8.72 17.57
CA THR A 368 -11.18 8.17 16.26
C THR A 368 -10.13 8.44 15.19
N ARG A 369 -9.63 9.65 15.12
CA ARG A 369 -8.59 10.08 14.19
C ARG A 369 -7.29 9.33 14.40
N ARG A 370 -6.81 9.26 15.65
CA ARG A 370 -5.60 8.51 16.02
C ARG A 370 -5.74 7.04 15.66
N LEU A 371 -6.86 6.40 16.02
CA LEU A 371 -7.09 4.99 15.71
C LEU A 371 -7.03 4.74 14.21
N THR A 372 -7.74 5.55 13.41
CA THR A 372 -7.72 5.37 11.95
C THR A 372 -6.32 5.48 11.36
N VAL A 373 -5.55 6.47 11.81
CA VAL A 373 -4.17 6.69 11.33
C VAL A 373 -3.25 5.55 11.80
N PHE A 374 -3.40 5.04 13.01
CA PHE A 374 -2.58 3.92 13.49
C PHE A 374 -2.89 2.62 12.77
N LEU A 375 -4.16 2.32 12.49
CA LEU A 375 -4.54 1.18 11.66
C LEU A 375 -3.96 1.28 10.23
N LEU A 376 -3.93 2.47 9.67
CA LEU A 376 -3.27 2.75 8.39
C LEU A 376 -1.75 2.50 8.48
N PHE A 377 -1.08 2.95 9.55
CA PHE A 377 0.35 2.70 9.74
C PHE A 377 0.67 1.23 9.90
N ASP A 378 -0.15 0.47 10.62
CA ASP A 378 0.01 -0.98 10.78
C ASP A 378 -0.17 -1.71 9.44
N ALA A 379 -1.15 -1.29 8.62
CA ALA A 379 -1.35 -1.86 7.30
C ALA A 379 -0.17 -1.53 6.37
N LEU A 380 0.35 -0.29 6.41
CA LEU A 380 1.50 0.13 5.63
C LEU A 380 2.80 -0.59 6.07
N ASP A 381 3.03 -0.74 7.38
CA ASP A 381 4.18 -1.46 7.94
C ASP A 381 4.19 -2.93 7.46
N ARG A 382 3.05 -3.62 7.56
CA ARG A 382 2.92 -5.00 7.05
C ARG A 382 3.13 -5.08 5.54
N TYR A 383 2.55 -4.19 4.78
CA TYR A 383 2.71 -4.13 3.34
C TYR A 383 4.17 -3.95 2.95
N LEU A 384 4.86 -2.97 3.52
CA LEU A 384 6.27 -2.71 3.20
C LEU A 384 7.19 -3.88 3.63
N LYS A 385 6.90 -4.55 4.74
CA LYS A 385 7.64 -5.76 5.17
C LYS A 385 7.52 -6.89 4.15
N SER A 386 6.39 -7.02 3.46
CA SER A 386 6.19 -8.07 2.44
C SER A 386 6.92 -7.78 1.12
N LEU A 387 7.35 -6.55 0.89
CA LEU A 387 8.00 -6.15 -0.36
C LEU A 387 9.52 -6.44 -0.36
N PRO A 388 10.12 -6.67 -1.53
CA PRO A 388 11.57 -6.67 -1.68
C PRO A 388 12.14 -5.27 -1.40
N GLU A 389 13.44 -5.17 -1.22
CA GLU A 389 14.11 -3.87 -1.13
C GLU A 389 13.87 -3.04 -2.40
N ALA A 390 13.76 -1.72 -2.21
CA ALA A 390 13.67 -0.82 -3.35
C ALA A 390 14.99 -0.79 -4.12
N PRO A 391 14.97 -0.82 -5.45
CA PRO A 391 16.18 -0.84 -6.28
C PRO A 391 17.05 0.39 -6.04
N MET A 392 18.34 0.23 -6.27
CA MET A 392 19.32 1.31 -6.26
C MET A 392 19.99 1.42 -7.63
N ASP A 393 20.35 2.65 -8.03
CA ASP A 393 21.18 2.89 -9.20
C ASP A 393 22.68 2.68 -8.91
N ALA A 394 23.53 2.90 -9.93
CA ALA A 394 24.98 2.76 -9.81
C ALA A 394 25.62 3.75 -8.82
N ASP A 395 25.00 4.91 -8.63
CA ASP A 395 25.46 5.96 -7.70
C ASP A 395 24.98 5.73 -6.26
N GLY A 396 24.16 4.71 -6.06
CA GLY A 396 23.59 4.32 -4.77
C GLY A 396 22.36 5.12 -4.36
N ASN A 397 21.71 5.79 -5.30
CA ASN A 397 20.40 6.40 -5.08
C ASN A 397 19.35 5.29 -4.99
N ARG A 398 18.45 5.40 -4.02
CA ARG A 398 17.40 4.40 -3.82
C ARG A 398 16.06 4.90 -4.39
N ALA A 399 15.35 4.05 -5.10
CA ALA A 399 14.02 4.37 -5.58
C ALA A 399 13.06 4.62 -4.41
N ILE A 400 12.19 5.63 -4.55
CA ILE A 400 11.12 5.91 -3.58
C ILE A 400 9.82 5.27 -4.08
N ARG A 401 9.24 4.36 -3.28
CA ARG A 401 7.95 3.70 -3.56
C ARG A 401 6.77 4.53 -3.11
N LEU A 402 6.92 5.22 -1.99
CA LEU A 402 5.86 5.99 -1.35
C LEU A 402 6.47 7.14 -0.55
N LEU A 403 5.83 8.30 -0.64
CA LEU A 403 6.09 9.43 0.23
C LEU A 403 4.91 9.60 1.20
N LEU A 404 5.16 9.32 2.48
CA LEU A 404 4.22 9.57 3.57
C LEU A 404 4.46 10.97 4.12
N ALA A 405 3.48 11.86 4.03
CA ALA A 405 3.54 13.20 4.60
C ALA A 405 2.45 13.38 5.66
N ILE A 406 2.81 13.94 6.81
CA ILE A 406 1.87 14.16 7.92
C ILE A 406 1.97 15.62 8.34
N ASP A 407 0.87 16.36 8.15
CA ASP A 407 0.75 17.72 8.72
C ASP A 407 0.22 17.63 10.15
N GLU A 408 0.74 18.50 11.02
CA GLU A 408 0.45 18.52 12.46
C GLU A 408 0.70 17.15 13.16
N ALA A 409 1.89 16.58 12.95
CA ALA A 409 2.25 15.23 13.41
C ALA A 409 2.34 15.08 14.95
N ARG A 410 2.35 16.17 15.72
CA ARG A 410 2.53 16.18 17.19
C ARG A 410 1.67 15.15 17.94
N PRO A 411 0.33 15.05 17.72
CA PRO A 411 -0.50 14.07 18.44
C PRO A 411 -0.11 12.62 18.17
N LEU A 412 0.36 12.33 16.96
CA LEU A 412 0.78 11.00 16.53
C LEU A 412 2.16 10.64 17.07
N LEU A 413 3.09 11.60 17.08
CA LEU A 413 4.42 11.44 17.67
C LEU A 413 4.33 11.22 19.18
N ALA A 414 3.50 11.99 19.88
CA ALA A 414 3.29 11.89 21.33
C ALA A 414 2.70 10.53 21.75
N ALA A 415 1.90 9.90 20.90
CA ALA A 415 1.29 8.59 21.17
C ALA A 415 2.29 7.43 21.12
N ARG A 416 3.48 7.61 20.55
CA ARG A 416 4.56 6.59 20.46
C ARG A 416 4.08 5.26 19.89
N HIS A 417 3.37 5.33 18.78
CA HIS A 417 2.83 4.16 18.10
C HIS A 417 3.94 3.37 17.38
N ALA A 418 3.99 2.04 17.62
CA ALA A 418 5.05 1.19 17.08
C ALA A 418 5.08 1.19 15.53
N GLY A 419 3.93 1.21 14.86
CA GLY A 419 3.83 1.30 13.40
C GLY A 419 4.51 2.56 12.86
N LEU A 420 4.26 3.74 13.46
CA LEU A 420 4.92 4.99 13.05
C LEU A 420 6.45 4.91 13.27
N SER A 421 6.88 4.40 14.43
CA SER A 421 8.30 4.21 14.71
C SER A 421 8.97 3.31 13.68
N ASN A 422 8.34 2.20 13.30
CA ASN A 422 8.83 1.30 12.26
C ASN A 422 8.92 1.99 10.89
N LEU A 423 7.88 2.74 10.50
CA LEU A 423 7.85 3.45 9.22
C LEU A 423 9.02 4.43 9.10
N VAL A 424 9.32 5.17 10.14
CA VAL A 424 10.43 6.15 10.13
C VAL A 424 11.81 5.48 10.18
N ARG A 425 11.96 4.38 10.94
CA ARG A 425 13.28 3.78 11.26
C ARG A 425 13.72 2.69 10.31
N THR A 426 12.80 1.85 9.82
CA THR A 426 13.17 0.58 9.17
C THR A 426 12.87 0.52 7.68
N HIS A 427 11.91 1.30 7.18
CA HIS A 427 11.41 1.13 5.81
C HIS A 427 12.12 1.97 4.73
N ARG A 428 13.23 2.63 5.06
CA ARG A 428 14.09 3.26 4.05
C ARG A 428 14.52 2.24 2.98
N SER A 429 14.92 1.03 3.38
CA SER A 429 15.33 -0.02 2.43
C SER A 429 14.21 -0.45 1.50
N LYS A 430 12.96 -0.28 1.92
CA LYS A 430 11.76 -0.57 1.14
C LYS A 430 11.32 0.59 0.23
N GLY A 431 12.04 1.72 0.29
CA GLY A 431 11.74 2.91 -0.52
C GLY A 431 10.66 3.81 0.08
N LEU A 432 10.46 3.78 1.39
CA LEU A 432 9.62 4.77 2.07
C LEU A 432 10.43 6.02 2.40
N ALA A 433 9.87 7.19 2.06
CA ALA A 433 10.29 8.48 2.57
C ALA A 433 9.17 9.06 3.44
N VAL A 434 9.53 9.66 4.59
CA VAL A 434 8.56 10.21 5.54
C VAL A 434 8.82 11.69 5.74
N MET A 435 7.77 12.52 5.65
CA MET A 435 7.81 13.96 5.89
C MET A 435 6.84 14.28 7.02
N LEU A 436 7.38 14.81 8.12
CA LEU A 436 6.62 15.13 9.32
C LEU A 436 6.67 16.64 9.57
N ALA A 437 5.48 17.27 9.63
CA ALA A 437 5.38 18.66 10.04
C ALA A 437 4.84 18.78 11.47
N SER A 438 5.51 19.53 12.32
CA SER A 438 5.13 19.75 13.72
C SER A 438 5.40 21.17 14.20
N GLN A 439 4.81 21.56 15.31
CA GLN A 439 4.94 22.92 15.83
C GLN A 439 6.24 23.16 16.60
N SER A 440 6.80 22.12 17.21
CA SER A 440 7.99 22.21 18.03
C SER A 440 9.04 21.16 17.68
N PRO A 441 10.34 21.52 17.75
CA PRO A 441 11.41 20.53 17.68
C PRO A 441 11.33 19.47 18.78
N ASP A 442 10.78 19.81 19.94
CA ASP A 442 10.63 18.89 21.09
C ASP A 442 9.69 17.72 20.79
N ASP A 443 8.81 17.86 19.80
CA ASP A 443 7.88 16.80 19.39
C ASP A 443 8.63 15.59 18.81
N TYR A 444 9.87 15.76 18.36
CA TYR A 444 10.73 14.71 17.79
C TYR A 444 11.67 14.07 18.81
N ASP A 445 11.76 14.63 20.03
CA ASP A 445 12.61 14.13 21.11
C ASP A 445 11.85 13.08 21.94
N GLY A 446 12.40 11.90 22.07
CA GLY A 446 11.83 10.82 22.86
C GLY A 446 12.92 9.97 23.50
N GLN A 447 12.77 9.62 24.78
CA GLN A 447 13.72 8.74 25.48
C GLN A 447 13.79 7.34 24.88
N THR A 448 12.68 6.85 24.29
CA THR A 448 12.56 5.51 23.69
C THR A 448 12.46 5.53 22.17
N ASP A 449 11.82 6.55 21.60
CA ASP A 449 11.64 6.74 20.16
C ASP A 449 12.28 8.07 19.74
N ASP A 450 13.61 8.05 19.60
CA ASP A 450 14.37 9.19 19.10
C ASP A 450 14.25 9.26 17.57
N PHE A 451 13.22 9.97 17.09
CA PHE A 451 13.02 10.21 15.66
C PHE A 451 14.11 11.12 15.06
N MET A 452 14.81 11.91 15.89
CA MET A 452 15.82 12.85 15.42
C MET A 452 16.96 12.18 14.66
N GLN A 453 17.40 11.00 15.12
CA GLN A 453 18.47 10.25 14.46
C GLN A 453 18.06 9.73 13.08
N GLN A 454 16.76 9.68 12.80
CA GLN A 454 16.22 9.20 11.54
C GLN A 454 15.86 10.35 10.57
N ILE A 455 16.05 11.60 10.97
CA ILE A 455 15.80 12.77 10.12
C ILE A 455 17.05 13.06 9.28
N GLY A 456 16.91 13.01 7.97
CA GLY A 456 17.96 13.41 7.02
C GLY A 456 17.98 14.91 6.75
N LEU A 457 16.79 15.53 6.70
CA LEU A 457 16.64 16.97 6.47
C LEU A 457 15.76 17.60 7.56
N PRO A 458 16.35 18.28 8.55
CA PRO A 458 15.60 19.14 9.46
C PRO A 458 15.39 20.52 8.81
N VAL A 459 14.16 21.05 8.84
CA VAL A 459 13.79 22.40 8.40
C VAL A 459 13.04 23.08 9.54
N CYS A 460 13.59 24.12 10.13
CA CYS A 460 12.97 24.81 11.25
C CYS A 460 12.68 26.28 10.91
N PHE A 461 11.41 26.60 10.84
CA PHE A 461 10.90 27.97 10.81
C PHE A 461 10.87 28.59 12.21
N ARG A 462 10.36 29.82 12.30
CA ARG A 462 10.25 30.50 13.59
C ARG A 462 9.50 29.64 14.62
N THR A 463 10.11 29.45 15.79
CA THR A 463 9.52 28.76 16.93
C THR A 463 9.93 29.41 18.24
N ASN A 464 9.08 29.33 19.25
CA ASN A 464 9.37 29.81 20.60
C ASN A 464 10.00 28.73 21.49
N SER A 465 10.30 27.54 20.91
CA SER A 465 10.96 26.46 21.65
C SER A 465 12.33 26.92 22.15
N THR A 466 12.59 26.66 23.42
CA THR A 466 13.87 26.95 24.10
C THR A 466 14.72 25.70 24.27
N ALA A 467 14.32 24.56 23.72
CA ALA A 467 15.01 23.26 23.82
C ALA A 467 16.37 23.30 23.09
N SER A 468 17.34 23.91 23.70
CA SER A 468 18.66 24.16 23.11
C SER A 468 19.43 22.86 22.78
N ALA A 469 19.28 21.80 23.56
CA ALA A 469 19.98 20.53 23.33
C ALA A 469 19.47 19.81 22.08
N VAL A 470 18.16 19.69 21.92
CA VAL A 470 17.50 19.05 20.74
C VAL A 470 17.87 19.80 19.47
N LEU A 471 17.71 21.10 19.47
CA LEU A 471 18.04 21.97 18.34
C LEU A 471 19.51 21.94 17.97
N ASN A 472 20.42 22.01 18.96
CA ASN A 472 21.85 21.93 18.71
C ASN A 472 22.26 20.59 18.09
N ASN A 473 21.65 19.48 18.53
CA ASN A 473 21.91 18.18 17.96
C ASN A 473 21.39 18.07 16.52
N MET A 474 20.14 18.48 16.25
CA MET A 474 19.54 18.46 14.92
C MET A 474 20.31 19.32 13.92
N PHE A 475 20.65 20.54 14.30
CA PHE A 475 21.26 21.51 13.40
C PHE A 475 22.81 21.55 13.48
N LYS A 476 23.42 20.63 14.24
CA LYS A 476 24.91 20.56 14.40
C LYS A 476 25.54 21.90 14.70
N SER A 477 24.80 22.76 15.41
CA SER A 477 25.23 24.12 15.72
C SER A 477 25.99 24.17 17.05
N LYS A 478 27.20 24.71 17.04
CA LYS A 478 28.00 24.95 18.26
C LYS A 478 27.62 26.26 18.99
N ARG A 479 26.79 27.10 18.36
CA ARG A 479 26.31 28.37 18.97
C ARG A 479 24.78 28.30 18.98
N GLY A 480 24.17 28.67 20.08
CA GLY A 480 22.71 28.74 20.20
C GLY A 480 22.12 29.59 19.08
N VAL A 481 21.28 28.96 18.26
CA VAL A 481 20.55 29.64 17.18
C VAL A 481 19.28 30.23 17.77
N ASN A 482 19.01 31.51 17.50
CA ASN A 482 17.77 32.15 17.93
C ASN A 482 16.64 31.88 16.90
N PHE A 483 15.90 30.79 17.09
CA PHE A 483 14.78 30.44 16.22
C PHE A 483 13.58 31.39 16.34
N SER A 484 13.47 32.12 17.45
CA SER A 484 12.38 33.09 17.64
C SER A 484 12.59 34.39 16.85
N ALA A 485 13.83 34.66 16.42
CA ALA A 485 14.17 35.82 15.61
C ALA A 485 14.02 35.62 14.09
N LEU A 486 13.64 34.43 13.63
CA LEU A 486 13.44 34.18 12.22
C LEU A 486 12.23 34.97 11.68
N GLU A 487 12.42 35.59 10.52
CA GLU A 487 11.35 36.30 9.82
C GLU A 487 10.38 35.32 9.14
N PRO A 488 9.15 35.71 8.79
CA PRO A 488 8.25 34.87 7.98
C PRO A 488 8.92 34.46 6.67
N GLY A 489 8.84 33.18 6.34
CA GLY A 489 9.50 32.61 5.16
C GLY A 489 11.00 32.34 5.31
N GLN A 490 11.59 32.61 6.46
CA GLN A 490 12.95 32.18 6.78
C GLN A 490 12.92 30.85 7.53
N CYS A 491 13.86 29.96 7.22
CA CYS A 491 14.07 28.71 7.94
C CYS A 491 15.56 28.39 8.09
N LEU A 492 15.87 27.67 9.16
CA LEU A 492 17.16 27.02 9.34
C LEU A 492 17.09 25.57 8.89
N THR A 493 18.13 25.12 8.22
CA THR A 493 18.28 23.73 7.77
C THR A 493 19.75 23.33 7.79
N VAL A 494 20.02 22.07 7.46
CA VAL A 494 21.39 21.54 7.30
C VAL A 494 21.64 21.24 5.83
N VAL A 495 22.57 21.98 5.24
CA VAL A 495 23.02 21.78 3.85
C VAL A 495 24.53 21.60 3.87
N ASP A 496 25.06 20.61 3.16
CA ASP A 496 26.49 20.29 3.10
C ASP A 496 27.13 20.11 4.51
N ASN A 497 26.40 19.44 5.41
CA ASN A 497 26.78 19.25 6.81
C ASN A 497 26.95 20.53 7.65
N ALA A 498 26.47 21.67 7.16
CA ALA A 498 26.50 22.94 7.87
C ALA A 498 25.09 23.53 8.02
N THR A 499 24.87 24.24 9.15
CA THR A 499 23.63 25.00 9.34
C THR A 499 23.55 26.14 8.33
N ALA A 500 22.44 26.25 7.62
CA ALA A 500 22.18 27.32 6.68
C ALA A 500 20.87 28.04 7.02
N LEU A 501 20.89 29.37 6.98
CA LEU A 501 19.72 30.23 7.04
C LEU A 501 19.22 30.44 5.60
N LEU A 502 18.01 30.00 5.32
CA LEU A 502 17.39 30.09 4.00
C LEU A 502 16.16 31.00 4.05
N LYS A 503 15.90 31.65 2.92
CA LYS A 503 14.61 32.28 2.60
C LYS A 503 13.90 31.35 1.62
N THR A 504 12.78 30.75 2.08
CA THR A 504 11.90 29.94 1.23
C THR A 504 11.06 30.86 0.34
N TYR A 505 10.64 30.37 -0.80
CA TYR A 505 9.86 31.14 -1.78
C TYR A 505 8.43 31.35 -1.35
#